data_d05b0a2a13e0770d4acbd807bb523ddb
#
_entry.id   d05b0a2a13e0770d4acbd807bb523ddb
#
_cell.length_a   1.000
_cell.length_b   1.000
_cell.length_c   1.000
_cell.angle_alpha   90.00
_cell.angle_beta   90.00
_cell.angle_gamma   90.00
#
_symmetry.space_group_name_H-M   'P 1'
#
loop_
_entity.id
_entity.type
_entity.pdbx_description
1 polymer ?
#
loop_
_entity_poly.entity_id
_entity_poly.type
_entity_poly.pdbx_seq_one_letter_code
_entity_poly.pdbx_strand_id
1 'polypeptide(L)'
;MGIIYKMYAGESPSNKFPPMQGYPIWDGPVIDPDPTCNKHYDYPALGPSGIAIYPEYLTDINVLNCPSSARQGGVKMMTPEISAQEPGCLQYEGMIAQPDMSYFYLGFIVDKASMKTISPSDVFQLTVGSKTLEVSNQVASAYFKITAVGDDWKPKPEALDSDLKGPFAYPNSGNGTSDTIYRLREGVERFMITDINNPAASNKAQSEILIMSDLLSNTGADQLFNHIPGGCNVLFMDGHVAFQKYEAQGDIPCNALIANAIGLLAQ
;
A
#
# COMPACT_ATOMS: atom_id res chain seq x y z
N MET A 1 -6.13 -4.33 -12.63
CA MET A 1 -5.87 -3.18 -11.72
C MET A 1 -5.28 -1.97 -12.45
N GLY A 2 -4.24 -2.09 -13.30
CA GLY A 2 -3.62 -0.93 -13.95
C GLY A 2 -4.60 -0.02 -14.69
N ILE A 3 -5.51 -0.58 -15.49
CA ILE A 3 -6.55 0.20 -16.20
C ILE A 3 -7.47 0.92 -15.20
N ILE A 4 -7.88 0.26 -14.12
CA ILE A 4 -8.73 0.83 -13.08
C ILE A 4 -8.07 2.06 -12.46
N TYR A 5 -6.78 1.96 -12.13
CA TYR A 5 -6.03 3.08 -11.55
C TYR A 5 -5.86 4.25 -12.52
N LYS A 6 -5.63 3.97 -13.79
CA LYS A 6 -5.54 5.00 -14.83
C LYS A 6 -6.89 5.70 -15.06
N MET A 7 -7.99 4.96 -15.07
CA MET A 7 -9.34 5.53 -15.18
C MET A 7 -9.64 6.43 -13.99
N TYR A 8 -9.43 5.94 -12.78
CA TYR A 8 -9.59 6.74 -11.57
C TYR A 8 -8.73 8.02 -11.60
N ALA A 9 -7.45 7.89 -11.98
CA ALA A 9 -6.56 9.05 -12.06
C ALA A 9 -7.02 10.08 -13.09
N GLY A 10 -7.63 9.65 -14.19
CA GLY A 10 -8.18 10.56 -15.22
C GLY A 10 -9.30 11.46 -14.71
N GLU A 11 -10.01 11.03 -13.66
CA GLU A 11 -11.15 11.76 -13.09
C GLU A 11 -10.81 12.40 -11.73
N SER A 12 -9.75 11.93 -11.07
CA SER A 12 -9.39 12.41 -9.74
C SER A 12 -8.69 13.77 -9.78
N PRO A 13 -8.89 14.62 -8.76
CA PRO A 13 -8.16 15.87 -8.62
C PRO A 13 -6.65 15.62 -8.60
N SER A 14 -5.90 16.38 -9.43
CA SER A 14 -4.44 16.23 -9.56
C SER A 14 -3.96 14.88 -10.10
N ASN A 15 -4.83 14.17 -10.82
CA ASN A 15 -4.54 12.88 -11.47
C ASN A 15 -3.96 11.83 -10.51
N LYS A 16 -4.42 11.82 -9.27
CA LYS A 16 -3.97 10.86 -8.25
C LYS A 16 -4.56 9.48 -8.50
N PHE A 17 -3.82 8.46 -8.17
CA PHE A 17 -4.32 7.09 -8.08
C PHE A 17 -5.21 6.93 -6.84
N PRO A 18 -6.01 5.85 -6.73
CA PRO A 18 -6.86 5.66 -5.57
C PRO A 18 -6.07 5.80 -4.27
N PRO A 19 -6.63 6.36 -3.19
CA PRO A 19 -5.97 6.34 -1.90
C PRO A 19 -5.85 4.90 -1.38
N MET A 20 -4.91 4.68 -0.49
CA MET A 20 -4.87 3.44 0.29
C MET A 20 -6.11 3.37 1.19
N GLN A 21 -6.62 2.16 1.44
CA GLN A 21 -7.74 2.01 2.35
C GLN A 21 -7.32 2.35 3.78
N GLY A 22 -8.04 3.28 4.36
CA GLY A 22 -7.93 3.65 5.77
C GLY A 22 -9.32 3.74 6.39
N TYR A 23 -9.38 3.83 7.69
CA TYR A 23 -10.64 4.03 8.41
C TYR A 23 -11.03 5.50 8.42
N PRO A 24 -12.33 5.78 8.45
CA PRO A 24 -13.19 5.65 7.28
C PRO A 24 -12.86 6.78 6.33
N ILE A 25 -12.58 6.48 5.07
CA ILE A 25 -12.67 7.49 4.03
C ILE A 25 -14.17 7.72 3.79
N TRP A 26 -14.77 8.45 4.68
CA TRP A 26 -16.19 8.78 4.65
C TRP A 26 -16.33 10.29 4.54
N ASP A 27 -16.76 10.76 3.40
CA ASP A 27 -17.09 12.19 3.18
C ASP A 27 -18.41 12.62 3.84
N GLY A 28 -19.01 11.77 4.64
CA GLY A 28 -20.24 12.04 5.38
C GLY A 28 -19.99 12.49 6.82
N PRO A 29 -20.99 13.06 7.49
CA PRO A 29 -20.88 13.34 8.91
C PRO A 29 -20.56 12.02 9.63
N VAL A 30 -19.54 12.05 10.47
CA VAL A 30 -19.20 10.94 11.36
C VAL A 30 -20.44 10.69 12.23
N ILE A 31 -21.29 9.79 11.77
CA ILE A 31 -22.30 9.22 12.65
C ILE A 31 -21.45 8.40 13.61
N ASP A 32 -21.50 8.81 14.88
CA ASP A 32 -20.74 8.25 15.99
C ASP A 32 -20.52 6.74 15.76
N PRO A 33 -19.32 6.32 15.42
CA PRO A 33 -19.08 4.92 15.12
C PRO A 33 -19.43 4.17 16.40
N ASP A 34 -20.36 3.24 16.33
CA ASP A 34 -20.60 2.33 17.43
C ASP A 34 -19.23 1.80 17.90
N PRO A 35 -18.86 2.02 19.15
CA PRO A 35 -17.57 1.58 19.68
C PRO A 35 -17.31 0.09 19.50
N THR A 36 -18.33 -0.70 19.17
CA THR A 36 -18.20 -2.12 18.83
C THR A 36 -17.61 -2.36 17.43
N CYS A 37 -17.68 -1.39 16.52
CA CYS A 37 -17.07 -1.46 15.19
C CYS A 37 -15.56 -1.18 15.18
N ASN A 38 -14.99 -0.75 16.27
CA ASN A 38 -13.60 -0.29 16.35
C ASN A 38 -12.55 -1.41 16.30
N LYS A 39 -12.97 -2.66 16.24
CA LYS A 39 -12.01 -3.77 16.48
C LYS A 39 -11.27 -4.28 15.25
N HIS A 40 -11.79 -4.05 14.03
CA HIS A 40 -11.23 -4.71 12.85
C HIS A 40 -10.85 -3.79 11.68
N TYR A 41 -11.17 -2.49 11.75
CA TYR A 41 -11.00 -1.58 10.61
C TYR A 41 -10.26 -0.29 10.97
N ASP A 42 -9.68 -0.23 12.16
CA ASP A 42 -8.99 0.96 12.68
C ASP A 42 -7.58 1.16 12.09
N TYR A 43 -7.10 0.21 11.27
CA TYR A 43 -5.77 0.27 10.68
C TYR A 43 -5.84 0.45 9.16
N PRO A 44 -4.89 1.17 8.57
CA PRO A 44 -4.80 1.26 7.12
C PRO A 44 -4.49 -0.14 6.55
N ALA A 45 -5.34 -0.59 5.64
CA ALA A 45 -5.07 -1.80 4.87
C ALA A 45 -4.12 -1.47 3.70
N LEU A 46 -3.17 -2.35 3.42
CA LEU A 46 -2.18 -2.20 2.33
C LEU A 46 -2.79 -2.52 0.95
N GLY A 47 -3.99 -2.01 0.71
CA GLY A 47 -4.76 -2.17 -0.51
C GLY A 47 -5.44 -0.86 -0.92
N PRO A 48 -5.97 -0.78 -2.15
CA PRO A 48 -6.68 0.41 -2.61
C PRO A 48 -8.00 0.58 -1.86
N SER A 49 -8.42 1.82 -1.65
CA SER A 49 -9.71 2.13 -1.04
C SER A 49 -10.85 1.54 -1.85
N GLY A 50 -11.61 0.64 -1.21
CA GLY A 50 -12.74 -0.03 -1.83
C GLY A 50 -13.80 0.95 -2.33
N ILE A 51 -14.16 1.96 -1.52
CA ILE A 51 -15.15 2.97 -1.90
C ILE A 51 -14.67 3.91 -3.01
N ALA A 52 -13.36 4.08 -3.17
CA ALA A 52 -12.82 4.90 -4.24
C ALA A 52 -12.84 4.20 -5.60
N ILE A 53 -12.85 2.86 -5.62
CA ILE A 53 -12.77 2.11 -6.88
C ILE A 53 -14.02 1.31 -7.22
N TYR A 54 -14.83 0.91 -6.23
CA TYR A 54 -16.04 0.12 -6.43
C TYR A 54 -17.31 0.97 -6.17
N PRO A 55 -18.37 0.84 -6.98
CA PRO A 55 -18.46 -0.01 -8.18
C PRO A 55 -18.00 0.68 -9.47
N GLU A 56 -17.61 1.95 -9.43
CA GLU A 56 -17.43 2.82 -10.60
C GLU A 56 -16.36 2.31 -11.57
N TYR A 57 -15.18 1.98 -11.03
CA TYR A 57 -14.03 1.55 -11.82
C TYR A 57 -13.80 0.04 -11.74
N LEU A 58 -14.16 -0.58 -10.63
CA LEU A 58 -14.05 -2.00 -10.37
C LEU A 58 -15.44 -2.61 -10.20
N THR A 59 -15.90 -3.37 -11.17
CA THR A 59 -17.24 -4.00 -11.15
C THR A 59 -17.24 -5.41 -10.55
N ASP A 60 -16.08 -6.09 -10.53
CA ASP A 60 -15.90 -7.42 -9.96
C ASP A 60 -14.78 -7.42 -8.91
N ILE A 61 -15.14 -7.56 -7.64
CA ILE A 61 -14.19 -7.58 -6.53
C ILE A 61 -13.24 -8.78 -6.58
N ASN A 62 -13.58 -9.85 -7.31
CA ASN A 62 -12.71 -11.01 -7.45
C ASN A 62 -11.39 -10.68 -8.17
N VAL A 63 -11.33 -9.56 -8.88
CA VAL A 63 -10.07 -9.04 -9.45
C VAL A 63 -9.04 -8.72 -8.36
N LEU A 64 -9.47 -8.48 -7.13
CA LEU A 64 -8.59 -8.25 -5.98
C LEU A 64 -8.11 -9.56 -5.31
N ASN A 65 -8.54 -10.71 -5.81
CA ASN A 65 -8.09 -12.01 -5.31
C ASN A 65 -7.06 -12.61 -6.26
N CYS A 66 -5.85 -12.86 -5.77
CA CYS A 66 -4.87 -13.64 -6.51
C CYS A 66 -5.28 -15.13 -6.50
N PRO A 67 -5.44 -15.79 -7.66
CA PRO A 67 -5.81 -17.21 -7.70
C PRO A 67 -4.80 -18.14 -7.01
N SER A 68 -3.55 -17.69 -6.88
CA SER A 68 -2.47 -18.44 -6.24
C SER A 68 -2.30 -18.09 -4.76
N SER A 69 -3.14 -17.20 -4.20
CA SER A 69 -3.04 -16.81 -2.79
C SER A 69 -3.33 -17.98 -1.87
N ALA A 70 -2.45 -18.20 -0.89
CA ALA A 70 -2.66 -19.19 0.16
C ALA A 70 -3.64 -18.72 1.24
N ARG A 71 -3.98 -17.43 1.29
CA ARG A 71 -4.94 -16.88 2.25
C ARG A 71 -6.35 -17.37 1.93
N GLN A 72 -7.01 -17.93 2.95
CA GLN A 72 -8.40 -18.34 2.83
C GLN A 72 -9.34 -17.16 3.01
N GLY A 73 -10.46 -17.20 2.28
CA GLY A 73 -11.53 -16.24 2.45
C GLY A 73 -11.57 -15.13 1.39
N GLY A 74 -10.43 -14.72 0.85
CA GLY A 74 -10.35 -13.68 -0.20
C GLY A 74 -10.96 -12.35 0.21
N VAL A 75 -10.96 -11.41 -0.72
CA VAL A 75 -11.64 -10.12 -0.60
C VAL A 75 -13.15 -10.33 -0.66
N LYS A 76 -13.89 -9.71 0.24
CA LYS A 76 -15.35 -9.83 0.35
C LYS A 76 -16.01 -8.47 0.36
N MET A 77 -17.25 -8.44 -0.09
CA MET A 77 -18.14 -7.30 0.18
C MET A 77 -18.65 -7.39 1.62
N MET A 78 -18.74 -6.29 2.30
CA MET A 78 -19.45 -6.21 3.57
C MET A 78 -20.95 -6.33 3.30
N THR A 79 -21.55 -7.42 3.78
CA THR A 79 -22.98 -7.69 3.70
C THR A 79 -23.61 -7.57 5.07
N PRO A 80 -24.97 -7.50 5.18
CA PRO A 80 -25.65 -7.53 6.47
C PRO A 80 -25.29 -8.74 7.32
N GLU A 81 -25.07 -9.90 6.70
CA GLU A 81 -24.69 -11.14 7.41
C GLU A 81 -23.27 -11.05 7.98
N ILE A 82 -22.33 -10.46 7.23
CA ILE A 82 -20.96 -10.22 7.72
C ILE A 82 -20.98 -9.18 8.82
N SER A 83 -21.74 -8.08 8.63
CA SER A 83 -21.87 -7.04 9.65
C SER A 83 -22.63 -7.52 10.90
N ALA A 84 -23.52 -8.49 10.77
CA ALA A 84 -24.23 -9.10 11.91
C ALA A 84 -23.31 -9.94 12.82
N GLN A 85 -22.19 -10.44 12.29
CA GLN A 85 -21.13 -11.09 13.10
C GLN A 85 -20.31 -10.05 13.88
N GLU A 86 -20.37 -8.80 13.44
CA GLU A 86 -19.77 -7.62 14.05
C GLU A 86 -20.88 -6.59 14.33
N PRO A 87 -21.63 -6.73 15.43
CA PRO A 87 -22.78 -5.87 15.73
C PRO A 87 -22.38 -4.39 15.76
N GLY A 88 -23.15 -3.56 15.09
CA GLY A 88 -22.90 -2.11 15.00
C GLY A 88 -22.12 -1.66 13.76
N CYS A 89 -21.66 -2.58 12.89
CA CYS A 89 -20.88 -2.26 11.71
C CYS A 89 -21.68 -2.10 10.41
N LEU A 90 -22.96 -1.84 10.46
CA LEU A 90 -23.85 -1.63 9.30
C LEU A 90 -23.38 -0.50 8.38
N GLN A 91 -22.67 0.48 8.91
CA GLN A 91 -22.09 1.59 8.15
C GLN A 91 -21.06 1.16 7.09
N TYR A 92 -20.54 -0.07 7.18
CA TYR A 92 -19.59 -0.63 6.21
C TYR A 92 -20.26 -1.49 5.13
N GLU A 93 -21.56 -1.64 5.18
CA GLU A 93 -22.29 -2.41 4.15
C GLU A 93 -22.03 -1.83 2.76
N GLY A 94 -21.70 -2.71 1.81
CA GLY A 94 -21.31 -2.32 0.44
C GLY A 94 -19.84 -1.93 0.28
N MET A 95 -19.05 -1.88 1.33
CA MET A 95 -17.60 -1.66 1.24
C MET A 95 -16.85 -2.97 0.97
N ILE A 96 -15.70 -2.86 0.32
CA ILE A 96 -14.78 -3.98 0.16
C ILE A 96 -14.02 -4.18 1.47
N ALA A 97 -14.16 -5.36 2.07
CA ALA A 97 -13.40 -5.74 3.23
C ALA A 97 -12.05 -6.33 2.83
N GLN A 98 -11.00 -5.97 3.56
CA GLN A 98 -9.66 -6.53 3.42
C GLN A 98 -9.11 -6.50 1.96
N PRO A 99 -8.98 -5.33 1.33
CA PRO A 99 -8.52 -5.21 -0.06
C PRO A 99 -7.05 -5.63 -0.25
N ASP A 100 -6.35 -5.89 0.84
CA ASP A 100 -4.94 -6.31 0.91
C ASP A 100 -4.74 -7.81 1.11
N MET A 101 -5.79 -8.61 0.94
CA MET A 101 -5.70 -10.07 1.12
C MET A 101 -4.76 -10.74 0.12
N SER A 102 -4.58 -10.18 -1.05
CA SER A 102 -3.77 -10.78 -2.12
C SER A 102 -2.70 -9.86 -2.68
N TYR A 103 -2.87 -8.55 -2.53
CA TYR A 103 -1.99 -7.57 -3.17
C TYR A 103 -1.54 -6.51 -2.17
N PHE A 104 -0.31 -6.06 -2.37
CA PHE A 104 0.28 -4.92 -1.67
C PHE A 104 0.13 -3.65 -2.51
N TYR A 105 -0.49 -2.64 -1.92
CA TYR A 105 -0.63 -1.30 -2.49
C TYR A 105 -0.47 -0.26 -1.38
N LEU A 106 0.52 0.61 -1.50
CA LEU A 106 0.77 1.66 -0.50
C LEU A 106 0.17 3.02 -0.90
N GLY A 107 -0.03 3.25 -2.19
CA GLY A 107 -0.51 4.54 -2.69
C GLY A 107 0.56 5.65 -2.75
N PHE A 108 1.79 5.34 -2.40
CA PHE A 108 2.94 6.25 -2.39
C PHE A 108 4.11 5.67 -3.17
N ILE A 109 5.02 6.55 -3.62
CA ILE A 109 6.25 6.09 -4.27
C ILE A 109 7.19 5.48 -3.23
N VAL A 110 7.66 4.27 -3.52
CA VAL A 110 8.71 3.58 -2.78
C VAL A 110 9.93 3.45 -3.71
N ASP A 111 10.96 4.24 -3.44
CA ASP A 111 12.22 4.26 -4.21
C ASP A 111 13.46 3.98 -3.34
N LYS A 112 13.29 3.91 -2.02
CA LYS A 112 14.37 3.67 -1.05
C LYS A 112 14.14 2.39 -0.25
N ALA A 113 13.89 1.29 -0.95
CA ALA A 113 13.73 -0.02 -0.35
C ALA A 113 14.41 -1.14 -1.17
N SER A 114 15.32 -0.80 -2.09
CA SER A 114 16.13 -1.76 -2.81
C SER A 114 17.34 -2.15 -1.98
N MET A 115 17.51 -3.44 -1.68
CA MET A 115 18.68 -3.98 -0.97
C MET A 115 19.98 -3.81 -1.76
N LYS A 116 19.91 -3.57 -3.06
CA LYS A 116 21.09 -3.35 -3.91
C LYS A 116 21.70 -1.96 -3.76
N THR A 117 20.86 -0.98 -3.38
CA THR A 117 21.26 0.43 -3.40
C THR A 117 21.05 1.17 -2.07
N ILE A 118 20.31 0.56 -1.12
CA ILE A 118 20.00 1.19 0.16
C ILE A 118 21.25 1.36 1.02
N SER A 119 21.37 2.51 1.67
CA SER A 119 22.39 2.72 2.69
C SER A 119 21.98 2.04 4.01
N PRO A 120 22.91 1.48 4.78
CA PRO A 120 22.60 0.96 6.12
C PRO A 120 21.96 1.98 7.07
N SER A 121 22.22 3.27 6.87
CA SER A 121 21.59 4.36 7.63
C SER A 121 20.10 4.55 7.31
N ASP A 122 19.63 4.00 6.19
CA ASP A 122 18.28 4.15 5.70
C ASP A 122 17.41 2.92 6.00
N VAL A 123 17.95 2.02 6.85
CA VAL A 123 17.29 0.82 7.33
C VAL A 123 16.97 0.95 8.81
N PHE A 124 15.71 0.77 9.14
CA PHE A 124 15.22 0.69 10.51
C PHE A 124 15.18 -0.77 10.96
N GLN A 125 15.67 -1.05 12.16
CA GLN A 125 15.64 -2.37 12.76
C GLN A 125 14.56 -2.44 13.84
N LEU A 126 13.67 -3.40 13.72
CA LEU A 126 12.62 -3.68 14.70
C LEU A 126 12.79 -5.10 15.24
N THR A 127 12.84 -5.22 16.56
CA THR A 127 12.88 -6.52 17.23
C THR A 127 11.48 -6.94 17.64
N VAL A 128 11.00 -8.04 17.05
CA VAL A 128 9.71 -8.65 17.36
C VAL A 128 9.98 -10.06 17.92
N GLY A 129 9.75 -10.22 19.23
CA GLY A 129 10.13 -11.44 19.94
C GLY A 129 11.65 -11.68 19.88
N SER A 130 12.07 -12.79 19.31
CA SER A 130 13.49 -13.14 19.15
C SER A 130 14.08 -12.78 17.79
N LYS A 131 13.30 -12.19 16.88
CA LYS A 131 13.73 -11.85 15.52
C LYS A 131 13.94 -10.35 15.39
N THR A 132 15.06 -9.95 14.80
CA THR A 132 15.28 -8.57 14.35
C THR A 132 14.95 -8.49 12.87
N LEU A 133 14.03 -7.61 12.52
CA LEU A 133 13.57 -7.37 11.17
C LEU A 133 14.09 -6.02 10.69
N GLU A 134 14.51 -6.00 9.44
CA GLU A 134 14.95 -4.79 8.77
C GLU A 134 13.83 -4.27 7.87
N VAL A 135 13.54 -2.98 7.97
CA VAL A 135 12.52 -2.28 7.18
C VAL A 135 13.13 -1.00 6.65
N SER A 136 12.78 -0.59 5.44
CA SER A 136 13.19 0.70 4.90
C SER A 136 12.67 1.84 5.76
N ASN A 137 13.53 2.83 6.06
CA ASN A 137 13.14 4.07 6.74
C ASN A 137 11.98 4.78 6.02
N GLN A 138 11.98 4.74 4.70
CA GLN A 138 10.92 5.35 3.88
C GLN A 138 9.56 4.68 4.13
N VAL A 139 9.49 3.35 4.05
CA VAL A 139 8.24 2.60 4.26
C VAL A 139 7.77 2.75 5.70
N ALA A 140 8.67 2.64 6.68
CA ALA A 140 8.35 2.86 8.09
C ALA A 140 7.84 4.28 8.35
N SER A 141 8.51 5.31 7.79
CA SER A 141 8.09 6.70 7.94
C SER A 141 6.76 7.00 7.27
N ALA A 142 6.50 6.43 6.08
CA ALA A 142 5.19 6.54 5.42
C ALA A 142 4.09 5.97 6.33
N TYR A 143 4.28 4.76 6.82
CA TYR A 143 3.33 4.12 7.73
C TYR A 143 3.08 4.95 8.99
N PHE A 144 4.13 5.39 9.68
CA PHE A 144 3.98 6.22 10.87
C PHE A 144 3.30 7.57 10.58
N LYS A 145 3.58 8.20 9.44
CA LYS A 145 2.88 9.44 9.05
C LYS A 145 1.38 9.22 8.81
N ILE A 146 1.01 8.07 8.29
CA ILE A 146 -0.38 7.71 8.02
C ILE A 146 -1.10 7.35 9.33
N THR A 147 -0.44 6.64 10.25
CA THR A 147 -1.05 6.08 11.45
C THR A 147 -0.87 6.94 12.70
N ALA A 148 0.22 7.70 12.82
CA ALA A 148 0.57 8.46 14.02
C ALA A 148 -0.17 9.81 14.14
N VAL A 149 -1.35 9.93 13.54
CA VAL A 149 -2.08 11.19 13.52
C VAL A 149 -3.20 11.18 14.57
N GLY A 150 -2.82 11.21 15.83
CA GLY A 150 -3.73 11.29 16.97
C GLY A 150 -3.35 10.30 18.05
N ASP A 151 -3.95 10.46 19.24
CA ASP A 151 -3.69 9.60 20.39
C ASP A 151 -4.26 8.18 20.22
N ASP A 152 -5.04 7.94 19.18
CA ASP A 152 -5.80 6.72 18.93
C ASP A 152 -5.29 5.89 17.73
N TRP A 153 -4.17 6.26 17.12
CA TRP A 153 -3.56 5.57 15.96
C TRP A 153 -4.46 5.44 14.73
N LYS A 154 -5.47 6.27 14.60
CA LYS A 154 -6.38 6.26 13.44
C LYS A 154 -5.81 7.07 12.28
N PRO A 155 -5.80 6.53 11.05
CA PRO A 155 -5.35 7.28 9.91
C PRO A 155 -6.32 8.42 9.62
N LYS A 156 -5.78 9.60 9.27
CA LYS A 156 -6.60 10.68 8.75
C LYS A 156 -6.75 10.55 7.24
N PRO A 157 -7.96 10.77 6.70
CA PRO A 157 -8.19 10.70 5.26
C PRO A 157 -7.21 11.58 4.47
N GLU A 158 -6.87 12.76 4.97
CA GLU A 158 -5.94 13.68 4.34
C GLU A 158 -4.52 13.10 4.23
N ALA A 159 -4.07 12.32 5.23
CA ALA A 159 -2.75 11.66 5.20
C ALA A 159 -2.70 10.54 4.16
N LEU A 160 -3.85 9.91 3.87
CA LEU A 160 -3.94 8.85 2.86
C LEU A 160 -3.98 9.41 1.43
N ASP A 161 -4.38 10.66 1.25
CA ASP A 161 -4.58 11.26 -0.07
C ASP A 161 -3.72 12.50 -0.35
N SER A 162 -2.67 12.74 0.42
CA SER A 162 -1.73 13.85 0.18
C SER A 162 -0.28 13.40 0.24
N ASP A 163 0.62 14.21 -0.34
CA ASP A 163 2.05 14.00 -0.20
C ASP A 163 2.43 14.11 1.28
N LEU A 164 3.19 13.16 1.78
CA LEU A 164 3.65 13.13 3.16
C LEU A 164 4.92 13.98 3.27
N LYS A 165 4.83 15.05 4.05
CA LYS A 165 5.95 15.98 4.26
C LYS A 165 6.68 15.69 5.56
N GLY A 166 8.00 15.88 5.54
CA GLY A 166 8.82 15.85 6.76
C GLY A 166 8.40 16.88 7.82
N PRO A 167 8.95 16.84 9.02
CA PRO A 167 9.95 15.84 9.42
C PRO A 167 9.37 14.43 9.56
N PHE A 168 10.21 13.45 9.22
CA PHE A 168 9.88 12.03 9.36
C PHE A 168 10.48 11.45 10.64
N ALA A 169 9.92 10.33 11.11
CA ALA A 169 10.44 9.61 12.27
C ALA A 169 11.85 9.07 12.03
N TYR A 170 12.14 8.71 10.77
CA TYR A 170 13.46 8.19 10.37
C TYR A 170 14.08 9.09 9.31
N PRO A 171 15.44 9.20 9.30
CA PRO A 171 16.15 10.04 8.34
C PRO A 171 16.02 9.51 6.91
N ASN A 172 16.27 10.38 5.93
CA ASN A 172 16.34 10.10 4.49
C ASN A 172 15.08 9.44 3.90
N SER A 173 13.91 9.63 4.50
CA SER A 173 12.67 8.94 4.13
C SER A 173 11.97 9.51 2.89
N GLY A 174 12.23 10.77 2.52
CA GLY A 174 11.62 11.38 1.34
C GLY A 174 12.12 10.76 0.02
N ASN A 175 11.35 10.86 -1.05
CA ASN A 175 11.74 10.36 -2.36
C ASN A 175 12.92 11.14 -2.94
N GLY A 176 13.82 10.45 -3.63
CA GLY A 176 15.03 11.03 -4.19
C GLY A 176 15.82 11.78 -3.10
N THR A 177 16.05 13.08 -3.30
CA THR A 177 16.71 13.97 -2.35
C THR A 177 15.75 14.89 -1.60
N SER A 178 14.43 14.72 -1.81
CA SER A 178 13.41 15.57 -1.17
C SER A 178 13.11 15.15 0.27
N ASP A 179 12.42 16.03 1.00
CA ASP A 179 11.85 15.74 2.32
C ASP A 179 10.37 15.28 2.25
N THR A 180 9.94 14.81 1.07
CA THR A 180 8.55 14.48 0.78
C THR A 180 8.45 13.05 0.23
N ILE A 181 7.50 12.26 0.74
CA ILE A 181 7.08 11.00 0.13
C ILE A 181 5.86 11.31 -0.73
N TYR A 182 6.00 11.17 -2.05
CA TYR A 182 4.96 11.57 -3.00
C TYR A 182 3.87 10.51 -3.14
N ARG A 183 2.63 10.98 -3.22
CA ARG A 183 1.48 10.17 -3.63
C ARG A 183 1.67 9.69 -5.08
N LEU A 184 1.24 8.44 -5.33
CA LEU A 184 1.13 7.93 -6.69
C LEU A 184 0.10 8.76 -7.47
N ARG A 185 0.52 9.33 -8.59
CA ARG A 185 -0.29 10.11 -9.54
C ARG A 185 0.37 10.15 -10.90
N GLU A 186 -0.40 10.42 -11.93
CA GLU A 186 0.16 10.63 -13.26
C GLU A 186 1.14 11.79 -13.28
N GLY A 187 2.26 11.61 -13.96
CA GLY A 187 3.32 12.62 -14.07
C GLY A 187 4.21 12.76 -12.82
N VAL A 188 4.07 11.87 -11.83
CA VAL A 188 4.89 11.92 -10.60
C VAL A 188 6.34 11.53 -10.85
N GLU A 189 6.63 10.77 -11.90
CA GLU A 189 7.98 10.34 -12.31
C GLU A 189 8.93 11.53 -12.52
N ARG A 190 8.42 12.70 -12.89
CA ARG A 190 9.21 13.92 -13.06
C ARG A 190 9.94 14.37 -11.79
N PHE A 191 9.46 13.97 -10.62
CA PHE A 191 10.13 14.24 -9.35
C PHE A 191 11.24 13.24 -9.04
N MET A 192 11.32 12.17 -9.83
CA MET A 192 12.28 11.07 -9.64
C MET A 192 13.44 11.14 -10.64
N ILE A 193 13.31 11.91 -11.71
CA ILE A 193 14.33 12.05 -12.75
C ILE A 193 15.22 13.27 -12.50
N THR A 194 16.50 13.12 -12.77
CA THR A 194 17.48 14.21 -12.64
C THR A 194 17.60 15.05 -13.92
N ASP A 195 17.24 14.49 -15.07
CA ASP A 195 17.24 15.16 -16.36
C ASP A 195 15.83 15.21 -16.94
N ILE A 196 15.09 16.27 -16.64
CA ILE A 196 13.70 16.48 -17.08
C ILE A 196 13.54 16.72 -18.57
N ASN A 197 14.63 17.02 -19.29
CA ASN A 197 14.60 17.27 -20.73
C ASN A 197 14.76 15.98 -21.55
N ASN A 198 14.97 14.85 -20.89
CA ASN A 198 15.12 13.56 -21.56
C ASN A 198 13.83 12.71 -21.47
N PRO A 199 13.03 12.61 -22.55
CA PRO A 199 11.81 11.80 -22.54
C PRO A 199 12.06 10.31 -22.24
N ALA A 200 13.23 9.79 -22.60
CA ALA A 200 13.59 8.40 -22.31
C ALA A 200 13.79 8.17 -20.80
N ALA A 201 14.27 9.17 -20.07
CA ALA A 201 14.39 9.08 -18.61
C ALA A 201 13.01 9.04 -17.93
N SER A 202 12.02 9.79 -18.42
CA SER A 202 10.65 9.75 -17.91
C SER A 202 10.00 8.38 -18.14
N ASN A 203 10.10 7.83 -19.37
CA ASN A 203 9.55 6.52 -19.66
C ASN A 203 10.22 5.42 -18.83
N LYS A 204 11.54 5.49 -18.67
CA LYS A 204 12.28 4.56 -17.80
C LYS A 204 11.81 4.67 -16.36
N ALA A 205 11.63 5.88 -15.84
CA ALA A 205 11.13 6.06 -14.48
C ALA A 205 9.73 5.48 -14.28
N GLN A 206 8.81 5.62 -15.23
CA GLN A 206 7.48 5.01 -15.16
C GLN A 206 7.54 3.48 -15.14
N SER A 207 8.46 2.88 -15.88
CA SER A 207 8.64 1.42 -15.90
C SER A 207 9.35 0.87 -14.65
N GLU A 208 9.84 1.72 -13.77
CA GLU A 208 10.51 1.35 -12.52
C GLU A 208 9.68 1.71 -11.28
N ILE A 209 8.66 2.56 -11.40
CA ILE A 209 7.79 2.94 -10.28
C ILE A 209 6.77 1.83 -10.03
N LEU A 210 6.90 1.18 -8.88
CA LEU A 210 5.94 0.21 -8.36
C LEU A 210 4.59 0.88 -8.07
N ILE A 211 3.52 0.31 -8.58
CA ILE A 211 2.16 0.63 -8.17
C ILE A 211 1.64 -0.41 -7.18
N MET A 212 1.64 -1.67 -7.59
CA MET A 212 1.04 -2.78 -6.86
C MET A 212 1.84 -4.06 -7.09
N SER A 213 1.90 -4.93 -6.12
CA SER A 213 2.49 -6.27 -6.28
C SER A 213 1.64 -7.34 -5.62
N ASP A 214 1.88 -8.59 -5.97
CA ASP A 214 1.39 -9.71 -5.16
C ASP A 214 1.92 -9.59 -3.74
N LEU A 215 1.13 -10.12 -2.81
CA LEU A 215 1.52 -10.16 -1.42
C LEU A 215 2.71 -11.10 -1.23
N LEU A 216 3.69 -10.63 -0.46
CA LEU A 216 4.84 -11.40 -0.03
C LEU A 216 5.17 -11.06 1.42
N SER A 217 5.50 -12.06 2.22
CA SER A 217 5.91 -11.87 3.61
C SER A 217 6.82 -12.99 4.05
N ASN A 218 7.86 -12.67 4.80
CA ASN A 218 8.75 -13.63 5.44
C ASN A 218 8.67 -13.59 6.97
N THR A 219 7.68 -12.89 7.52
CA THR A 219 7.44 -12.75 8.96
C THR A 219 6.12 -13.37 9.34
N GLY A 220 6.04 -13.89 10.57
CA GLY A 220 4.83 -14.55 11.08
C GLY A 220 4.87 -16.07 11.00
N ALA A 221 3.79 -16.71 11.49
CA ALA A 221 3.63 -18.16 11.44
C ALA A 221 3.43 -18.67 10.01
N ASP A 222 2.91 -17.79 9.13
CA ASP A 222 2.62 -18.07 7.75
C ASP A 222 3.52 -17.21 6.86
N GLN A 223 4.46 -17.84 6.19
CA GLN A 223 5.20 -17.19 5.11
C GLN A 223 4.24 -17.00 3.94
N LEU A 224 3.78 -15.76 3.76
CA LEU A 224 2.76 -15.42 2.78
C LEU A 224 3.39 -15.04 1.46
N PHE A 225 3.61 -16.03 0.61
CA PHE A 225 3.92 -15.82 -0.80
C PHE A 225 2.74 -16.31 -1.63
N ASN A 226 2.14 -15.43 -2.42
CA ASN A 226 1.07 -15.84 -3.34
C ASN A 226 1.59 -16.82 -4.39
N HIS A 227 2.86 -16.71 -4.77
CA HIS A 227 3.49 -17.57 -5.77
C HIS A 227 4.66 -18.35 -5.18
N ILE A 228 4.55 -19.66 -5.14
CA ILE A 228 5.62 -20.59 -4.73
C ILE A 228 6.34 -21.10 -6.00
N PRO A 229 7.68 -21.11 -6.09
CA PRO A 229 8.67 -21.11 -5.01
C PRO A 229 9.21 -19.75 -4.55
N GLY A 230 8.53 -18.66 -4.78
CA GLY A 230 8.91 -17.35 -4.23
C GLY A 230 9.14 -16.28 -5.30
N GLY A 231 8.23 -15.33 -5.32
CA GLY A 231 8.23 -14.18 -6.21
C GLY A 231 6.88 -13.49 -6.20
N CYS A 232 6.76 -12.45 -6.96
CA CYS A 232 5.52 -11.70 -7.09
C CYS A 232 5.37 -11.12 -8.51
N ASN A 233 4.14 -10.99 -8.98
CA ASN A 233 3.84 -10.14 -10.11
C ASN A 233 3.81 -8.69 -9.62
N VAL A 234 4.41 -7.81 -10.38
CA VAL A 234 4.56 -6.39 -10.07
C VAL A 234 3.92 -5.58 -11.18
N LEU A 235 2.98 -4.72 -10.83
CA LEU A 235 2.40 -3.73 -11.72
C LEU A 235 3.19 -2.42 -11.59
N PHE A 236 3.67 -1.92 -12.72
CA PHE A 236 4.41 -0.66 -12.81
C PHE A 236 3.55 0.48 -13.34
N MET A 237 4.05 1.69 -13.21
CA MET A 237 3.31 2.92 -13.52
C MET A 237 2.97 3.08 -15.00
N ASP A 238 3.79 2.55 -15.89
CA ASP A 238 3.50 2.50 -17.35
C ASP A 238 2.41 1.46 -17.71
N GLY A 239 1.98 0.65 -16.73
CA GLY A 239 0.93 -0.35 -16.86
C GLY A 239 1.43 -1.76 -17.19
N HIS A 240 2.72 -1.96 -17.41
CA HIS A 240 3.23 -3.32 -17.60
C HIS A 240 3.25 -4.12 -16.31
N VAL A 241 3.18 -5.44 -16.43
CA VAL A 241 3.31 -6.38 -15.32
C VAL A 241 4.49 -7.28 -15.58
N ALA A 242 5.37 -7.42 -14.58
CA ALA A 242 6.50 -8.34 -14.64
C ALA A 242 6.54 -9.24 -13.41
N PHE A 243 6.86 -10.51 -13.62
CA PHE A 243 7.15 -11.40 -12.51
C PHE A 243 8.57 -11.16 -12.01
N GLN A 244 8.70 -10.92 -10.72
CA GLN A 244 10.00 -10.77 -10.05
C GLN A 244 10.21 -11.93 -9.06
N LYS A 245 11.37 -12.57 -9.16
CA LYS A 245 11.77 -13.59 -8.20
C LYS A 245 12.15 -12.93 -6.87
N TYR A 246 11.75 -13.55 -5.76
CA TYR A 246 12.20 -13.10 -4.46
C TYR A 246 13.70 -13.35 -4.27
N GLU A 247 14.41 -12.30 -3.93
CA GLU A 247 15.81 -12.31 -3.54
C GLU A 247 15.96 -11.44 -2.29
N ALA A 248 16.40 -12.01 -1.17
CA ALA A 248 16.51 -11.27 0.09
C ALA A 248 17.32 -9.97 -0.06
N GLN A 249 18.38 -9.99 -0.86
CA GLN A 249 19.22 -8.85 -1.21
C GLN A 249 18.86 -8.24 -2.59
N GLY A 250 17.63 -8.43 -3.01
CA GLY A 250 17.15 -8.03 -4.33
C GLY A 250 16.61 -6.61 -4.39
N ASP A 251 15.90 -6.37 -5.50
CA ASP A 251 15.26 -5.08 -5.79
C ASP A 251 13.83 -5.01 -5.27
N ILE A 252 13.23 -3.81 -5.33
CA ILE A 252 11.83 -3.55 -4.97
C ILE A 252 10.93 -4.24 -6.00
N PRO A 253 9.81 -4.86 -5.55
CA PRO A 253 9.38 -5.10 -4.17
C PRO A 253 9.81 -6.46 -3.62
N CYS A 254 10.41 -7.34 -4.44
CA CYS A 254 10.63 -8.75 -4.09
C CYS A 254 11.90 -8.97 -3.29
N ASN A 255 12.07 -8.24 -2.18
CA ASN A 255 13.23 -8.34 -1.29
C ASN A 255 12.84 -8.43 0.19
N ALA A 256 13.83 -8.57 1.07
CA ALA A 256 13.61 -8.75 2.49
C ALA A 256 12.99 -7.52 3.17
N LEU A 257 13.35 -6.28 2.76
CA LEU A 257 12.82 -5.06 3.37
C LEU A 257 11.31 -4.93 3.18
N ILE A 258 10.83 -5.17 1.97
CA ILE A 258 9.40 -5.10 1.66
C ILE A 258 8.66 -6.30 2.26
N ALA A 259 9.24 -7.51 2.20
CA ALA A 259 8.63 -8.69 2.81
C ALA A 259 8.49 -8.57 4.34
N ASN A 260 9.47 -7.96 5.01
CA ASN A 260 9.40 -7.65 6.43
C ASN A 260 8.32 -6.60 6.72
N ALA A 261 8.29 -5.51 5.93
CA ALA A 261 7.30 -4.45 6.09
C ALA A 261 5.88 -4.99 5.95
N ILE A 262 5.59 -5.71 4.88
CA ILE A 262 4.26 -6.32 4.65
C ILE A 262 3.91 -7.27 5.80
N GLY A 263 4.84 -8.13 6.22
CA GLY A 263 4.60 -9.07 7.31
C GLY A 263 4.37 -8.42 8.67
N LEU A 264 4.86 -7.20 8.90
CA LEU A 264 4.60 -6.42 10.11
C LEU A 264 3.25 -5.67 10.05
N LEU A 265 2.87 -5.22 8.86
CA LEU A 265 1.72 -4.33 8.66
C LEU A 265 0.43 -5.09 8.29
N ALA A 266 0.55 -6.33 7.82
CA ALA A 266 -0.58 -7.17 7.40
C ALA A 266 -0.98 -8.23 8.46
N GLN A 267 -0.60 -8.03 9.73
CA GLN A 267 -0.96 -8.92 10.85
C GLN A 267 -2.26 -8.54 11.49
#